data_55ed9ff2149842924aa1088cc067859e
#
_entry.id   55ed9ff2149842924aa1088cc067859e
#
_cell.length_a   1.000
_cell.length_b   1.000
_cell.length_c   1.000
_cell.angle_alpha   90.00
_cell.angle_beta   90.00
_cell.angle_gamma   90.00
#
_symmetry.space_group_name_H-M   'P 1'
#
loop_
_entity.id
_entity.type
_entity.pdbx_description
1 polymer ?
#
loop_
_entity_poly.entity_id
_entity_poly.type
_entity_poly.pdbx_seq_one_letter_code
_entity_poly.pdbx_strand_id
1 'polypeptide(L)'
;MDFGEIFSIIFAPRTPVFIAFSAGAWYHFLVEDIIITRMGLSGFPAAISGVHTLRRRLFMQIGFDNNLYIQKQTENILARIEKFQGKLYLEFGGKLFDDYHAARVLPGFDVNGKIQLLHELRDKAEIIFCISAGDIEKTKMRADLGISYDMEVLRLIDDITAMDIEVNSVVITQYTGQRAADAFAKKLTSRGVKNYIHRPIEGYPLAVDYICSDEGYGSNPYVETTKPLVVVTAPGPGSGKLATCLSQVYHEYKRGVMAGYAKFETFPIWNIPLKHPVNLAYEAATADLDDVNMIDPFHLEAYGKTTVNYNRDVEAFPIVQNILGRITGDKEFYRSPTDMGVNMAGYAIFDDEVVRKAATEEIFRRYYTAACDVKQGKATEASLHKIENIMQQLDVNAESRAVVAPALAKMRQTEQPAAAIELPDGRIVTGKASDLMSACSATVLNSLKALTGIQDSVLLIRPEVLEPILRLKIDYLGSRSSVLKVDDVLAGLAVSAATEPVAAKAMAALPLLRDCDMHSTQMLHSGDQGTLRKLGLRITMEPKYPGKDLFF
;
A
#
# COMPACT_ATOMS: atom_id res chain seq x y z
N MET A 1 27.26 -23.32 -24.33
CA MET A 1 25.90 -23.70 -24.72
C MET A 1 25.07 -22.44 -24.73
N ASP A 2 24.58 -22.13 -25.91
CA ASP A 2 23.92 -20.84 -26.19
C ASP A 2 22.49 -20.86 -25.63
N PHE A 3 22.04 -19.73 -25.10
CA PHE A 3 20.69 -19.56 -24.50
C PHE A 3 19.54 -19.85 -25.50
N GLY A 4 19.83 -19.87 -26.79
CA GLY A 4 18.88 -20.21 -27.86
C GLY A 4 18.49 -21.68 -27.97
N GLU A 5 19.31 -22.62 -27.52
CA GLU A 5 18.99 -24.05 -27.61
C GLU A 5 18.11 -24.59 -26.48
N ILE A 6 17.97 -23.84 -25.37
CA ILE A 6 17.13 -24.26 -24.24
C ILE A 6 15.65 -24.00 -24.51
N PHE A 7 15.33 -23.05 -25.40
CA PHE A 7 13.93 -22.68 -25.73
C PHE A 7 13.26 -23.66 -26.73
N SER A 8 14.03 -24.42 -27.53
CA SER A 8 13.47 -25.31 -28.56
C SER A 8 13.03 -26.68 -28.06
N ILE A 9 13.38 -27.07 -26.82
CA ILE A 9 13.06 -28.39 -26.25
C ILE A 9 11.76 -28.39 -25.42
N ILE A 10 11.16 -27.24 -25.16
CA ILE A 10 10.00 -27.09 -24.23
C ILE A 10 8.64 -27.02 -24.93
N PHE A 11 8.59 -26.89 -26.27
CA PHE A 11 7.31 -26.74 -26.99
C PHE A 11 7.13 -27.84 -28.08
N ALA A 12 6.60 -29.02 -27.68
CA ALA A 12 5.91 -29.93 -28.56
C ALA A 12 4.41 -29.92 -28.20
N PRO A 13 3.48 -29.89 -29.19
CA PRO A 13 2.09 -29.54 -28.94
C PRO A 13 1.27 -30.73 -28.45
N ARG A 14 0.64 -30.61 -27.29
CA ARG A 14 -0.54 -31.41 -26.91
C ARG A 14 -1.62 -30.45 -26.36
N THR A 15 -2.78 -30.58 -26.97
CA THR A 15 -4.07 -29.87 -26.80
C THR A 15 -4.32 -29.16 -25.45
N PRO A 16 -4.74 -27.90 -25.46
CA PRO A 16 -5.01 -27.13 -24.27
C PRO A 16 -6.45 -27.35 -23.79
N VAL A 17 -6.59 -27.67 -22.51
CA VAL A 17 -7.82 -27.39 -21.75
C VAL A 17 -7.60 -26.07 -21.07
N PHE A 18 -8.31 -25.03 -21.50
CA PHE A 18 -8.26 -23.69 -20.89
C PHE A 18 -9.07 -23.69 -19.59
N ILE A 19 -8.38 -23.52 -18.46
CA ILE A 19 -8.94 -22.99 -17.23
C ILE A 19 -8.18 -21.69 -16.97
N ALA A 20 -8.88 -20.55 -17.03
CA ALA A 20 -8.30 -19.23 -16.85
C ALA A 20 -7.96 -19.01 -15.37
N PHE A 21 -6.68 -18.95 -15.05
CA PHE A 21 -6.16 -18.38 -13.79
C PHE A 21 -5.25 -17.20 -14.11
N SER A 22 -5.29 -16.15 -13.26
CA SER A 22 -4.53 -14.94 -13.44
C SER A 22 -3.02 -15.15 -13.54
N ALA A 23 -2.32 -14.42 -14.39
CA ALA A 23 -0.90 -14.56 -14.72
C ALA A 23 0.05 -14.59 -13.51
N GLY A 24 -0.29 -13.95 -12.38
CA GLY A 24 0.50 -13.95 -11.15
C GLY A 24 0.52 -15.29 -10.42
N ALA A 25 -0.58 -16.04 -10.45
CA ALA A 25 -0.67 -17.36 -9.82
C ALA A 25 0.14 -18.43 -10.62
N TRP A 26 0.23 -18.28 -11.95
CA TRP A 26 0.98 -19.19 -12.81
C TRP A 26 2.50 -19.05 -12.65
N TYR A 27 3.00 -17.84 -12.46
CA TYR A 27 4.43 -17.62 -12.25
C TYR A 27 4.93 -18.26 -10.95
N HIS A 28 4.13 -18.21 -9.89
CA HIS A 28 4.44 -18.87 -8.61
C HIS A 28 4.37 -20.40 -8.69
N PHE A 29 3.37 -20.96 -9.38
CA PHE A 29 3.21 -22.42 -9.52
C PHE A 29 4.29 -23.06 -10.41
N LEU A 30 4.62 -22.44 -11.54
CA LEU A 30 5.63 -22.96 -12.48
C LEU A 30 7.06 -22.91 -11.91
N VAL A 31 7.39 -21.87 -11.15
CA VAL A 31 8.71 -21.75 -10.51
C VAL A 31 8.85 -22.75 -9.36
N GLU A 32 7.79 -23.01 -8.59
CA GLU A 32 7.81 -23.97 -7.48
C GLU A 32 7.94 -25.42 -7.99
N ASP A 33 7.22 -25.83 -9.03
CA ASP A 33 7.30 -27.18 -9.59
C ASP A 33 8.63 -27.44 -10.31
N ILE A 34 9.21 -26.46 -10.99
CA ILE A 34 10.51 -26.59 -11.67
C ILE A 34 11.65 -26.71 -10.65
N ILE A 35 11.58 -26.00 -9.53
CA ILE A 35 12.60 -26.06 -8.46
C ILE A 35 12.52 -27.41 -7.74
N ILE A 36 11.34 -27.92 -7.41
CA ILE A 36 11.14 -29.20 -6.71
C ILE A 36 11.59 -30.38 -7.59
N THR A 37 11.27 -30.35 -8.88
CA THR A 37 11.60 -31.45 -9.82
C THR A 37 13.09 -31.45 -10.19
N ARG A 38 13.76 -30.32 -10.30
CA ARG A 38 15.20 -30.26 -10.63
C ARG A 38 16.14 -30.50 -9.46
N MET A 39 15.68 -30.34 -8.20
CA MET A 39 16.52 -30.61 -7.02
C MET A 39 16.54 -32.06 -6.55
N GLY A 40 15.88 -32.98 -7.23
CA GLY A 40 15.95 -34.43 -6.92
C GLY A 40 15.38 -34.79 -5.55
N LEU A 41 14.45 -33.99 -5.00
CA LEU A 41 13.85 -34.15 -3.66
C LEU A 41 12.66 -35.13 -3.65
N SER A 42 12.57 -36.05 -4.62
CA SER A 42 11.51 -37.06 -4.72
C SER A 42 11.53 -38.13 -3.62
N GLY A 43 12.35 -38.00 -2.59
CA GLY A 43 12.50 -38.96 -1.48
C GLY A 43 12.04 -38.50 -0.08
N PHE A 44 11.38 -37.34 0.08
CA PHE A 44 10.99 -36.84 1.40
C PHE A 44 9.48 -36.53 1.53
N PRO A 45 8.59 -37.54 1.67
CA PRO A 45 7.17 -37.27 1.93
C PRO A 45 6.90 -36.60 3.27
N ALA A 46 7.76 -36.82 4.28
CA ALA A 46 7.61 -36.24 5.61
C ALA A 46 8.01 -34.73 5.70
N ALA A 47 8.98 -34.30 4.89
CA ALA A 47 9.39 -32.89 4.86
C ALA A 47 8.34 -32.00 4.17
N ILE A 48 7.66 -32.50 3.13
CA ILE A 48 6.58 -31.82 2.42
C ILE A 48 5.33 -31.70 3.31
N SER A 49 5.01 -32.73 4.09
CA SER A 49 3.93 -32.70 5.10
C SER A 49 4.23 -31.67 6.21
N GLY A 50 5.49 -31.56 6.65
CA GLY A 50 5.93 -30.54 7.60
C GLY A 50 5.81 -29.12 7.04
N VAL A 51 6.18 -28.92 5.78
CA VAL A 51 6.04 -27.61 5.09
C VAL A 51 4.56 -27.27 4.88
N HIS A 52 3.69 -28.21 4.52
CA HIS A 52 2.25 -27.97 4.42
C HIS A 52 1.59 -27.75 5.79
N THR A 53 2.07 -28.38 6.85
CA THR A 53 1.57 -28.17 8.23
C THR A 53 2.11 -26.86 8.81
N LEU A 54 3.35 -26.48 8.52
CA LEU A 54 3.91 -25.15 8.76
C LEU A 54 3.17 -24.09 7.93
N ARG A 55 2.90 -24.33 6.65
CA ARG A 55 2.09 -23.44 5.80
C ARG A 55 0.68 -23.24 6.34
N ARG A 56 0.01 -24.26 6.92
CA ARG A 56 -1.30 -24.12 7.58
C ARG A 56 -1.23 -23.36 8.92
N ARG A 57 -0.10 -23.40 9.65
CA ARG A 57 0.17 -22.56 10.82
C ARG A 57 0.74 -21.17 10.45
N LEU A 58 1.31 -21.03 9.25
CA LEU A 58 1.82 -19.81 8.62
C LEU A 58 0.73 -18.97 7.96
N PHE A 59 -0.51 -19.45 7.86
CA PHE A 59 -1.62 -18.56 7.52
C PHE A 59 -1.77 -17.58 8.68
N MET A 60 -1.37 -16.32 8.45
CA MET A 60 -1.86 -15.21 9.27
C MET A 60 -3.34 -15.48 9.53
N GLN A 61 -3.73 -15.43 10.79
CA GLN A 61 -5.15 -15.48 11.10
C GLN A 61 -5.82 -14.45 10.21
N ILE A 62 -6.74 -14.89 9.36
CA ILE A 62 -7.48 -14.04 8.43
C ILE A 62 -8.71 -13.57 9.18
N GLY A 63 -8.96 -12.27 9.20
CA GLY A 63 -10.13 -11.68 9.84
C GLY A 63 -11.03 -10.91 8.87
N PHE A 64 -10.65 -10.88 7.57
CA PHE A 64 -11.34 -10.13 6.54
C PHE A 64 -11.53 -10.98 5.28
N ASP A 65 -12.75 -10.98 4.73
CA ASP A 65 -13.10 -11.67 3.49
C ASP A 65 -13.05 -10.70 2.31
N ASN A 66 -11.98 -10.79 1.53
CA ASN A 66 -11.77 -9.92 0.36
C ASN A 66 -12.83 -10.16 -0.74
N ASN A 67 -13.29 -11.39 -0.93
CA ASN A 67 -14.28 -11.70 -1.96
C ASN A 67 -15.65 -11.10 -1.60
N LEU A 68 -16.06 -11.25 -0.34
CA LEU A 68 -17.27 -10.63 0.17
C LEU A 68 -17.20 -9.09 0.08
N TYR A 69 -16.04 -8.51 0.38
CA TYR A 69 -15.81 -7.07 0.24
C TYR A 69 -16.01 -6.60 -1.20
N ILE A 70 -15.36 -7.24 -2.17
CA ILE A 70 -15.50 -6.90 -3.59
C ILE A 70 -16.96 -7.05 -4.03
N GLN A 71 -17.61 -8.15 -3.68
CA GLN A 71 -19.02 -8.37 -3.99
C GLN A 71 -19.90 -7.24 -3.43
N LYS A 72 -19.77 -6.90 -2.15
CA LYS A 72 -20.59 -5.87 -1.49
C LYS A 72 -20.34 -4.47 -2.06
N GLN A 73 -19.08 -4.15 -2.37
CA GLN A 73 -18.73 -2.89 -3.04
C GLN A 73 -19.37 -2.82 -4.42
N THR A 74 -19.26 -3.90 -5.23
CA THR A 74 -19.84 -3.98 -6.56
C THR A 74 -21.36 -3.82 -6.51
N GLU A 75 -22.05 -4.55 -5.63
CA GLU A 75 -23.50 -4.44 -5.42
C GLU A 75 -23.92 -2.99 -5.11
N ASN A 76 -23.19 -2.33 -4.21
CA ASN A 76 -23.49 -0.95 -3.82
C ASN A 76 -23.25 0.05 -4.95
N ILE A 77 -22.18 -0.10 -5.74
CA ILE A 77 -21.90 0.74 -6.91
C ILE A 77 -23.00 0.58 -7.95
N LEU A 78 -23.40 -0.65 -8.26
CA LEU A 78 -24.46 -0.93 -9.24
C LEU A 78 -25.80 -0.34 -8.81
N ALA A 79 -26.18 -0.49 -7.53
CA ALA A 79 -27.40 0.11 -6.99
C ALA A 79 -27.41 1.65 -7.10
N ARG A 80 -26.22 2.30 -6.97
CA ARG A 80 -26.10 3.75 -7.16
C ARG A 80 -26.23 4.15 -8.62
N ILE A 81 -25.66 3.38 -9.56
CA ILE A 81 -25.84 3.61 -11.01
C ILE A 81 -27.34 3.57 -11.33
N GLU A 82 -28.07 2.59 -10.82
CA GLU A 82 -29.54 2.49 -11.03
C GLU A 82 -30.30 3.68 -10.40
N LYS A 83 -29.94 4.09 -9.17
CA LYS A 83 -30.52 5.26 -8.51
C LYS A 83 -30.41 6.54 -9.35
N PHE A 84 -29.30 6.69 -10.08
CA PHE A 84 -29.03 7.86 -10.93
C PHE A 84 -29.32 7.59 -12.42
N GLN A 85 -30.29 6.73 -12.72
CA GLN A 85 -30.77 6.45 -14.07
C GLN A 85 -29.67 6.03 -15.07
N GLY A 86 -28.61 5.40 -14.55
CA GLY A 86 -27.58 4.80 -15.37
C GLY A 86 -26.28 5.59 -15.53
N LYS A 87 -26.04 6.69 -14.76
CA LYS A 87 -24.77 7.43 -14.81
C LYS A 87 -24.22 7.74 -13.42
N LEU A 88 -22.98 7.32 -13.13
CA LEU A 88 -22.31 7.57 -11.85
C LEU A 88 -20.86 8.00 -12.06
N TYR A 89 -20.48 9.15 -11.52
CA TYR A 89 -19.10 9.60 -11.38
C TYR A 89 -18.57 9.17 -10.01
N LEU A 90 -17.62 8.23 -10.02
CA LEU A 90 -17.08 7.61 -8.81
C LEU A 90 -15.65 8.11 -8.57
N GLU A 91 -15.48 8.97 -7.57
CA GLU A 91 -14.16 9.41 -7.14
C GLU A 91 -13.44 8.29 -6.41
N PHE A 92 -12.31 7.83 -6.95
CA PHE A 92 -11.44 6.86 -6.28
C PHE A 92 -10.38 7.56 -5.45
N GLY A 93 -10.48 7.39 -4.14
CA GLY A 93 -9.47 7.82 -3.18
C GLY A 93 -8.38 6.77 -2.97
N GLY A 94 -7.20 7.23 -2.55
CA GLY A 94 -6.07 6.36 -2.20
C GLY A 94 -5.40 5.66 -3.40
N LYS A 95 -4.64 4.62 -3.09
CA LYS A 95 -3.90 3.84 -4.09
C LYS A 95 -4.81 2.86 -4.81
N LEU A 96 -4.72 2.78 -6.14
CA LEU A 96 -5.39 1.74 -6.94
C LEU A 96 -4.68 0.39 -6.81
N PHE A 97 -3.36 0.40 -6.80
CA PHE A 97 -2.48 -0.75 -6.65
C PHE A 97 -1.73 -0.65 -5.31
N ASP A 98 -1.32 -1.81 -4.80
CA ASP A 98 -0.42 -1.92 -3.65
C ASP A 98 -0.92 -1.21 -2.38
N ASP A 99 -2.21 -1.41 -2.03
CA ASP A 99 -2.79 -0.87 -0.80
C ASP A 99 -2.33 -1.67 0.43
N TYR A 100 -1.02 -1.60 0.69
CA TYR A 100 -0.41 -2.33 1.80
C TYR A 100 -0.90 -1.87 3.18
N HIS A 101 -1.43 -0.64 3.31
CA HIS A 101 -1.98 -0.21 4.59
C HIS A 101 -3.24 -1.01 4.92
N ALA A 102 -4.18 -1.11 3.98
CA ALA A 102 -5.40 -1.89 4.15
C ALA A 102 -5.08 -3.36 4.46
N ALA A 103 -4.15 -3.97 3.72
CA ALA A 103 -3.74 -5.36 3.95
C ALA A 103 -3.09 -5.59 5.33
N ARG A 104 -2.44 -4.58 5.91
CA ARG A 104 -1.84 -4.69 7.25
C ARG A 104 -2.85 -4.60 8.38
N VAL A 105 -3.91 -3.80 8.23
CA VAL A 105 -4.94 -3.61 9.27
C VAL A 105 -6.13 -4.55 9.12
N LEU A 106 -6.32 -5.10 7.93
CA LEU A 106 -7.38 -6.05 7.59
C LEU A 106 -6.76 -7.34 7.03
N PRO A 107 -6.27 -8.26 7.89
CA PRO A 107 -5.68 -9.52 7.43
C PRO A 107 -6.67 -10.32 6.59
N GLY A 108 -6.33 -10.56 5.32
CA GLY A 108 -7.20 -11.14 4.30
C GLY A 108 -7.56 -10.17 3.18
N PHE A 109 -7.36 -8.86 3.35
CA PHE A 109 -7.53 -7.87 2.30
C PHE A 109 -6.44 -8.02 1.24
N ASP A 110 -6.84 -8.10 -0.03
CA ASP A 110 -5.92 -8.12 -1.16
C ASP A 110 -5.43 -6.69 -1.47
N VAL A 111 -4.11 -6.51 -1.53
CA VAL A 111 -3.47 -5.21 -1.84
C VAL A 111 -3.95 -4.62 -3.17
N ASN A 112 -4.41 -5.47 -4.08
CA ASN A 112 -4.95 -5.12 -5.39
C ASN A 112 -6.49 -5.26 -5.47
N GLY A 113 -7.18 -5.36 -4.33
CA GLY A 113 -8.65 -5.53 -4.27
C GLY A 113 -9.42 -4.46 -5.05
N LYS A 114 -8.92 -3.21 -5.06
CA LYS A 114 -9.54 -2.12 -5.83
C LYS A 114 -9.48 -2.34 -7.34
N ILE A 115 -8.36 -2.84 -7.83
CA ILE A 115 -8.23 -3.12 -9.26
C ILE A 115 -9.00 -4.37 -9.67
N GLN A 116 -9.10 -5.37 -8.78
CA GLN A 116 -9.96 -6.54 -9.00
C GLN A 116 -11.44 -6.12 -9.15
N LEU A 117 -11.92 -5.24 -8.29
CA LEU A 117 -13.27 -4.66 -8.38
C LEU A 117 -13.49 -3.92 -9.70
N LEU A 118 -12.52 -3.10 -10.14
CA LEU A 118 -12.62 -2.41 -11.43
C LEU A 118 -12.61 -3.39 -12.61
N HIS A 119 -11.85 -4.47 -12.52
CA HIS A 119 -11.84 -5.51 -13.53
C HIS A 119 -13.20 -6.25 -13.63
N GLU A 120 -13.89 -6.50 -12.51
CA GLU A 120 -15.25 -7.04 -12.54
C GLU A 120 -16.25 -6.10 -13.18
N LEU A 121 -16.05 -4.79 -13.05
CA LEU A 121 -16.91 -3.75 -13.62
C LEU A 121 -16.46 -3.24 -14.99
N ARG A 122 -15.41 -3.81 -15.62
CA ARG A 122 -14.75 -3.29 -16.84
C ARG A 122 -15.69 -3.01 -18.01
N ASP A 123 -16.72 -3.85 -18.18
CA ASP A 123 -17.69 -3.67 -19.27
C ASP A 123 -18.58 -2.42 -19.07
N LYS A 124 -18.74 -1.98 -17.82
CA LYS A 124 -19.56 -0.84 -17.41
C LYS A 124 -18.75 0.39 -17.01
N ALA A 125 -17.43 0.26 -16.86
CA ALA A 125 -16.55 1.29 -16.31
C ALA A 125 -15.57 1.85 -17.34
N GLU A 126 -15.35 3.15 -17.28
CA GLU A 126 -14.27 3.87 -17.94
C GLU A 126 -13.55 4.78 -16.94
N ILE A 127 -12.27 5.02 -17.16
CA ILE A 127 -11.43 5.73 -16.19
C ILE A 127 -10.99 7.09 -16.72
N ILE A 128 -11.13 8.12 -15.89
CA ILE A 128 -10.57 9.45 -16.08
C ILE A 128 -9.44 9.65 -15.04
N PHE A 129 -8.25 9.99 -15.51
CA PHE A 129 -7.17 10.42 -14.63
C PHE A 129 -7.18 11.92 -14.44
N CYS A 130 -7.05 12.39 -13.19
CA CYS A 130 -6.84 13.80 -12.87
C CYS A 130 -5.39 14.03 -12.42
N ILE A 131 -4.77 15.10 -12.90
CA ILE A 131 -3.44 15.51 -12.47
C ILE A 131 -3.36 17.04 -12.43
N SER A 132 -2.84 17.61 -11.32
CA SER A 132 -2.67 19.05 -11.21
C SER A 132 -1.54 19.56 -12.10
N ALA A 133 -1.79 20.62 -12.87
CA ALA A 133 -0.76 21.29 -13.65
C ALA A 133 0.39 21.81 -12.76
N GLY A 134 0.10 22.24 -11.54
CA GLY A 134 1.09 22.66 -10.56
C GLY A 134 1.98 21.51 -10.05
N ASP A 135 1.41 20.30 -9.91
CA ASP A 135 2.19 19.11 -9.51
C ASP A 135 3.12 18.64 -10.64
N ILE A 136 2.68 18.76 -11.91
CA ILE A 136 3.52 18.49 -13.08
C ILE A 136 4.69 19.50 -13.13
N GLU A 137 4.41 20.79 -12.99
CA GLU A 137 5.41 21.86 -13.05
C GLU A 137 6.48 21.70 -11.97
N LYS A 138 6.09 21.30 -10.76
CA LYS A 138 6.98 21.06 -9.62
C LYS A 138 7.68 19.69 -9.68
N THR A 139 7.40 18.88 -10.69
CA THR A 139 7.89 17.49 -10.78
C THR A 139 7.66 16.74 -9.47
N LYS A 140 6.43 16.83 -8.93
CA LYS A 140 6.08 16.22 -7.65
C LYS A 140 6.28 14.71 -7.71
N MET A 141 7.08 14.22 -6.77
CA MET A 141 7.47 12.81 -6.73
C MET A 141 6.52 11.98 -5.88
N ARG A 142 6.32 10.77 -6.32
CA ARG A 142 5.71 9.71 -5.53
C ARG A 142 6.79 9.02 -4.71
N ALA A 143 6.82 9.28 -3.40
CA ALA A 143 7.93 8.89 -2.51
C ALA A 143 8.14 7.37 -2.42
N ASP A 144 7.08 6.57 -2.56
CA ASP A 144 7.12 5.11 -2.49
C ASP A 144 7.71 4.46 -3.75
N LEU A 145 7.57 5.09 -4.92
CA LEU A 145 8.05 4.59 -6.20
C LEU A 145 9.27 5.37 -6.76
N GLY A 146 9.53 6.56 -6.24
CA GLY A 146 10.62 7.43 -6.72
C GLY A 146 10.42 7.96 -8.15
N ILE A 147 9.16 8.05 -8.62
CA ILE A 147 8.81 8.59 -9.94
C ILE A 147 7.89 9.81 -9.80
N SER A 148 7.90 10.69 -10.81
CA SER A 148 7.05 11.88 -10.82
C SER A 148 5.58 11.52 -11.10
N TYR A 149 4.66 12.40 -10.69
CA TYR A 149 3.22 12.16 -10.84
C TYR A 149 2.77 12.02 -12.31
N ASP A 150 3.39 12.75 -13.23
CA ASP A 150 3.14 12.62 -14.66
C ASP A 150 3.59 11.25 -15.20
N MET A 151 4.76 10.76 -14.74
CA MET A 151 5.22 9.40 -15.09
C MET A 151 4.34 8.32 -14.45
N GLU A 152 3.86 8.54 -13.23
CA GLU A 152 2.92 7.63 -12.57
C GLU A 152 1.60 7.53 -13.33
N VAL A 153 1.05 8.64 -13.82
CA VAL A 153 -0.16 8.61 -14.67
C VAL A 153 0.06 7.75 -15.91
N LEU A 154 1.20 7.90 -16.59
CA LEU A 154 1.51 7.09 -17.77
C LEU A 154 1.64 5.61 -17.43
N ARG A 155 2.31 5.28 -16.33
CA ARG A 155 2.42 3.89 -15.84
C ARG A 155 1.04 3.29 -15.54
N LEU A 156 0.20 4.03 -14.81
CA LEU A 156 -1.15 3.57 -14.46
C LEU A 156 -2.02 3.37 -15.70
N ILE A 157 -1.90 4.22 -16.73
CA ILE A 157 -2.60 4.04 -18.02
C ILE A 157 -2.17 2.72 -18.67
N ASP A 158 -0.87 2.46 -18.73
CA ASP A 158 -0.33 1.23 -19.32
C ASP A 158 -0.79 -0.01 -18.55
N ASP A 159 -0.67 0.00 -17.20
CA ASP A 159 -1.06 -1.11 -16.33
C ASP A 159 -2.56 -1.43 -16.42
N ILE A 160 -3.42 -0.40 -16.41
CA ILE A 160 -4.89 -0.54 -16.46
C ILE A 160 -5.35 -1.02 -17.85
N THR A 161 -4.75 -0.47 -18.91
CA THR A 161 -5.05 -0.89 -20.29
C THR A 161 -4.65 -2.34 -20.52
N ALA A 162 -3.51 -2.78 -19.95
CA ALA A 162 -3.08 -4.18 -20.00
C ALA A 162 -4.04 -5.16 -19.29
N MET A 163 -4.91 -4.66 -18.40
CA MET A 163 -5.97 -5.42 -17.73
C MET A 163 -7.33 -5.35 -18.43
N ASP A 164 -7.36 -4.87 -19.67
CA ASP A 164 -8.60 -4.72 -20.47
C ASP A 164 -9.65 -3.79 -19.79
N ILE A 165 -9.19 -2.76 -19.09
CA ILE A 165 -10.03 -1.72 -18.49
C ILE A 165 -9.84 -0.45 -19.32
N GLU A 166 -10.94 0.17 -19.73
CA GLU A 166 -10.92 1.35 -20.60
C GLU A 166 -10.43 2.60 -19.86
N VAL A 167 -9.34 3.20 -20.36
CA VAL A 167 -8.90 4.54 -19.95
C VAL A 167 -9.45 5.54 -20.95
N ASN A 168 -10.43 6.34 -20.53
CA ASN A 168 -11.09 7.33 -21.37
C ASN A 168 -10.16 8.51 -21.68
N SER A 169 -9.62 9.16 -20.63
CA SER A 169 -8.87 10.40 -20.80
C SER A 169 -8.07 10.80 -19.57
N VAL A 170 -7.26 11.85 -19.74
CA VAL A 170 -6.57 12.55 -18.65
C VAL A 170 -7.07 13.98 -18.58
N VAL A 171 -7.48 14.44 -17.40
CA VAL A 171 -7.82 15.84 -17.11
C VAL A 171 -6.67 16.51 -16.38
N ILE A 172 -6.04 17.49 -17.04
CA ILE A 172 -5.02 18.33 -16.43
C ILE A 172 -5.74 19.48 -15.73
N THR A 173 -5.78 19.44 -14.41
CA THR A 173 -6.55 20.36 -13.56
C THR A 173 -5.71 21.55 -13.10
N GLN A 174 -6.38 22.61 -12.61
CA GLN A 174 -5.74 23.80 -12.05
C GLN A 174 -4.75 24.47 -13.01
N TYR A 175 -5.01 24.38 -14.31
CA TYR A 175 -4.12 24.91 -15.33
C TYR A 175 -4.23 26.44 -15.42
N THR A 176 -3.07 27.12 -15.30
CA THR A 176 -2.93 28.58 -15.42
C THR A 176 -1.80 28.97 -16.37
N GLY A 177 -1.40 28.06 -17.29
CA GLY A 177 -0.36 28.33 -18.29
C GLY A 177 1.00 27.65 -18.01
N GLN A 178 1.04 26.56 -17.22
CA GLN A 178 2.27 25.83 -16.90
C GLN A 178 2.83 25.13 -18.15
N ARG A 179 4.09 25.45 -18.49
CA ARG A 179 4.76 24.89 -19.68
C ARG A 179 4.98 23.38 -19.61
N ALA A 180 5.26 22.84 -18.42
CA ALA A 180 5.40 21.40 -18.24
C ALA A 180 4.08 20.67 -18.47
N ALA A 181 2.94 21.28 -18.09
CA ALA A 181 1.62 20.74 -18.35
C ALA A 181 1.29 20.72 -19.86
N ASP A 182 1.68 21.75 -20.63
CA ASP A 182 1.55 21.75 -22.10
C ASP A 182 2.39 20.65 -22.75
N ALA A 183 3.61 20.44 -22.26
CA ALA A 183 4.48 19.37 -22.75
C ALA A 183 3.88 18.00 -22.45
N PHE A 184 3.30 17.82 -21.25
CA PHE A 184 2.62 16.59 -20.87
C PHE A 184 1.36 16.33 -21.69
N ALA A 185 0.52 17.35 -21.95
CA ALA A 185 -0.64 17.24 -22.84
C ALA A 185 -0.25 16.76 -24.25
N LYS A 186 0.84 17.32 -24.82
CA LYS A 186 1.40 16.88 -26.11
C LYS A 186 1.87 15.42 -26.06
N LYS A 187 2.51 15.02 -24.95
CA LYS A 187 2.97 13.64 -24.74
C LYS A 187 1.79 12.66 -24.66
N LEU A 188 0.69 13.01 -23.99
CA LEU A 188 -0.55 12.23 -23.94
C LEU A 188 -1.14 12.08 -25.37
N THR A 189 -1.28 13.19 -26.10
CA THR A 189 -1.78 13.19 -27.48
C THR A 189 -0.92 12.31 -28.40
N SER A 190 0.42 12.37 -28.29
CA SER A 190 1.31 11.53 -29.08
C SER A 190 1.20 10.03 -28.78
N ARG A 191 0.68 9.67 -27.60
CA ARG A 191 0.36 8.30 -27.19
C ARG A 191 -1.08 7.87 -27.53
N GLY A 192 -1.85 8.74 -28.17
CA GLY A 192 -3.25 8.49 -28.49
C GLY A 192 -4.20 8.62 -27.30
N VAL A 193 -3.75 9.20 -26.19
CA VAL A 193 -4.56 9.40 -24.98
C VAL A 193 -5.27 10.75 -25.08
N LYS A 194 -6.60 10.75 -25.01
CA LYS A 194 -7.39 12.00 -24.95
C LYS A 194 -7.03 12.77 -23.70
N ASN A 195 -6.95 14.09 -23.80
CA ASN A 195 -6.72 14.93 -22.64
C ASN A 195 -7.54 16.22 -22.68
N TYR A 196 -7.89 16.72 -21.50
CA TYR A 196 -8.69 17.91 -21.30
C TYR A 196 -7.99 18.85 -20.32
N ILE A 197 -8.14 20.15 -20.53
CA ILE A 197 -7.55 21.18 -19.65
C ILE A 197 -8.67 21.83 -18.85
N HIS A 198 -8.63 21.66 -17.52
CA HIS A 198 -9.53 22.33 -16.60
C HIS A 198 -8.80 23.46 -15.86
N ARG A 199 -9.37 24.64 -15.91
CA ARG A 199 -8.87 25.87 -15.25
C ARG A 199 -9.45 26.02 -13.85
N PRO A 200 -8.76 26.72 -12.95
CA PRO A 200 -9.36 27.12 -11.68
C PRO A 200 -10.63 27.96 -11.92
N ILE A 201 -11.64 27.73 -11.10
CA ILE A 201 -12.87 28.50 -11.09
C ILE A 201 -12.77 29.55 -9.98
N GLU A 202 -13.06 30.81 -10.30
CA GLU A 202 -12.99 31.91 -9.33
C GLU A 202 -13.98 31.69 -8.18
N GLY A 203 -13.53 31.95 -6.95
CA GLY A 203 -14.35 31.76 -5.75
C GLY A 203 -14.63 30.32 -5.35
N TYR A 204 -14.04 29.31 -6.04
CA TYR A 204 -14.17 27.92 -5.64
C TYR A 204 -13.53 27.68 -4.26
N PRO A 205 -14.17 26.95 -3.33
CA PRO A 205 -15.46 26.25 -3.47
C PRO A 205 -16.68 27.02 -2.92
N LEU A 206 -16.57 28.29 -2.56
CA LEU A 206 -17.59 29.03 -1.77
C LEU A 206 -18.61 29.77 -2.65
N ALA A 207 -18.23 30.26 -3.82
CA ALA A 207 -19.11 31.03 -4.73
C ALA A 207 -20.03 30.08 -5.54
N VAL A 208 -20.93 29.35 -4.87
CA VAL A 208 -21.70 28.22 -5.44
C VAL A 208 -22.50 28.65 -6.69
N ASP A 209 -23.14 29.82 -6.68
CA ASP A 209 -23.93 30.28 -7.83
C ASP A 209 -23.05 30.52 -9.07
N TYR A 210 -21.87 31.10 -8.87
CA TYR A 210 -20.91 31.29 -9.97
C TYR A 210 -20.30 29.94 -10.42
N ILE A 211 -19.93 29.08 -9.48
CA ILE A 211 -19.35 27.76 -9.76
C ILE A 211 -20.31 26.93 -10.62
N CYS A 212 -21.62 26.95 -10.31
CA CYS A 212 -22.66 26.22 -11.03
C CYS A 212 -23.26 27.01 -12.23
N SER A 213 -22.49 27.91 -12.84
CA SER A 213 -22.87 28.67 -14.02
C SER A 213 -22.08 28.25 -15.26
N ASP A 214 -22.44 28.85 -16.42
CA ASP A 214 -21.73 28.62 -17.67
C ASP A 214 -20.31 29.24 -17.65
N GLU A 215 -20.08 30.28 -16.83
CA GLU A 215 -18.78 30.88 -16.58
C GLU A 215 -17.94 30.08 -15.54
N GLY A 216 -18.61 29.32 -14.68
CA GLY A 216 -17.99 28.44 -13.70
C GLY A 216 -17.66 27.06 -14.30
N TYR A 217 -18.42 26.04 -13.92
CA TYR A 217 -18.22 24.69 -14.48
C TYR A 217 -18.37 24.62 -15.99
N GLY A 218 -19.26 25.43 -16.57
CA GLY A 218 -19.49 25.50 -18.02
C GLY A 218 -18.27 25.99 -18.81
N SER A 219 -17.35 26.76 -18.20
CA SER A 219 -16.13 27.22 -18.86
C SER A 219 -15.06 26.14 -19.04
N ASN A 220 -15.12 25.09 -18.24
CA ASN A 220 -14.25 23.92 -18.39
C ASN A 220 -14.88 22.91 -19.38
N PRO A 221 -14.08 22.33 -20.28
CA PRO A 221 -14.63 21.41 -21.28
C PRO A 221 -15.26 20.16 -20.64
N TYR A 222 -16.40 19.74 -21.18
CA TYR A 222 -16.98 18.45 -20.84
C TYR A 222 -16.07 17.31 -21.32
N VAL A 223 -15.81 16.36 -20.47
CA VAL A 223 -15.12 15.12 -20.81
C VAL A 223 -16.16 14.13 -21.36
N GLU A 224 -16.06 13.82 -22.66
CA GLU A 224 -16.99 12.89 -23.30
C GLU A 224 -16.84 11.48 -22.70
N THR A 225 -17.92 10.95 -22.15
CA THR A 225 -17.99 9.63 -21.52
C THR A 225 -19.14 8.82 -22.08
N THR A 226 -18.95 7.50 -22.19
CA THR A 226 -19.89 6.58 -22.84
C THR A 226 -20.46 5.54 -21.89
N LYS A 227 -19.72 5.18 -20.84
CA LYS A 227 -20.12 4.12 -19.91
C LYS A 227 -20.91 4.65 -18.71
N PRO A 228 -21.72 3.79 -18.09
CA PRO A 228 -22.55 4.18 -16.94
C PRO A 228 -21.72 4.48 -15.67
N LEU A 229 -20.54 3.87 -15.52
CA LEU A 229 -19.62 4.13 -14.41
C LEU A 229 -18.40 4.86 -14.93
N VAL A 230 -18.20 6.07 -14.45
CA VAL A 230 -17.00 6.87 -14.73
C VAL A 230 -16.16 6.96 -13.47
N VAL A 231 -15.04 6.26 -13.46
CA VAL A 231 -14.10 6.27 -12.32
C VAL A 231 -13.12 7.43 -12.49
N VAL A 232 -13.09 8.32 -11.53
CA VAL A 232 -12.17 9.46 -11.52
C VAL A 232 -11.08 9.24 -10.48
N THR A 233 -9.86 9.06 -10.94
CA THR A 233 -8.70 8.76 -10.09
C THR A 233 -7.51 9.67 -10.35
N ALA A 234 -6.43 9.53 -9.57
CA ALA A 234 -5.27 10.42 -9.65
C ALA A 234 -4.02 9.79 -9.01
N PRO A 235 -2.81 10.24 -9.38
CA PRO A 235 -1.57 9.76 -8.76
C PRO A 235 -1.41 10.16 -7.29
N GLY A 236 -2.19 11.15 -6.82
CA GLY A 236 -2.10 11.62 -5.44
C GLY A 236 -3.19 12.61 -5.04
N PRO A 237 -3.17 13.08 -3.77
CA PRO A 237 -4.13 14.05 -3.26
C PRO A 237 -3.96 15.43 -3.92
N GLY A 238 -5.04 16.25 -3.89
CA GLY A 238 -5.02 17.61 -4.45
C GLY A 238 -5.05 17.68 -5.98
N SER A 239 -5.26 16.57 -6.68
CA SER A 239 -5.27 16.50 -8.16
C SER A 239 -6.58 16.96 -8.82
N GLY A 240 -7.55 17.45 -8.04
CA GLY A 240 -8.82 18.01 -8.57
C GLY A 240 -9.90 16.99 -8.92
N LYS A 241 -9.85 15.76 -8.40
CA LYS A 241 -10.85 14.70 -8.66
C LYS A 241 -12.28 15.12 -8.36
N LEU A 242 -12.53 15.61 -7.13
CA LEU A 242 -13.86 16.08 -6.72
C LEU A 242 -14.41 17.15 -7.66
N ALA A 243 -13.61 18.19 -7.94
CA ALA A 243 -14.01 19.28 -8.82
C ALA A 243 -14.31 18.78 -10.25
N THR A 244 -13.54 17.81 -10.74
CA THR A 244 -13.79 17.17 -12.03
C THR A 244 -15.10 16.38 -12.02
N CYS A 245 -15.37 15.57 -10.97
CA CYS A 245 -16.63 14.84 -10.83
C CYS A 245 -17.84 15.79 -10.83
N LEU A 246 -17.79 16.85 -10.00
CA LEU A 246 -18.89 17.83 -9.90
C LEU A 246 -19.09 18.63 -11.21
N SER A 247 -18.00 19.00 -11.88
CA SER A 247 -18.07 19.62 -13.22
C SER A 247 -18.73 18.69 -14.24
N GLN A 248 -18.41 17.40 -14.22
CA GLN A 248 -19.02 16.42 -15.10
C GLN A 248 -20.51 16.24 -14.78
N VAL A 249 -20.91 16.14 -13.51
CA VAL A 249 -22.33 16.11 -13.11
C VAL A 249 -23.06 17.35 -13.60
N TYR A 250 -22.45 18.55 -13.49
CA TYR A 250 -23.01 19.78 -14.04
C TYR A 250 -23.28 19.69 -15.54
N HIS A 251 -22.29 19.26 -16.30
CA HIS A 251 -22.42 19.10 -17.75
C HIS A 251 -23.47 18.07 -18.16
N GLU A 252 -23.59 16.95 -17.42
CA GLU A 252 -24.61 15.94 -17.66
C GLU A 252 -26.02 16.51 -17.46
N TYR A 253 -26.25 17.22 -16.34
CA TYR A 253 -27.54 17.86 -16.08
C TYR A 253 -27.90 18.94 -17.13
N LYS A 254 -26.92 19.73 -17.59
CA LYS A 254 -27.14 20.67 -18.71
C LYS A 254 -27.55 19.97 -20.01
N ARG A 255 -27.17 18.71 -20.20
CA ARG A 255 -27.52 17.86 -21.34
C ARG A 255 -28.82 17.07 -21.14
N GLY A 256 -29.45 17.22 -19.98
CA GLY A 256 -30.66 16.49 -19.60
C GLY A 256 -30.42 15.06 -19.16
N VAL A 257 -29.17 14.72 -18.79
CA VAL A 257 -28.78 13.41 -18.27
C VAL A 257 -28.68 13.48 -16.77
N MET A 258 -29.44 12.64 -16.05
CA MET A 258 -29.29 12.49 -14.61
C MET A 258 -27.99 11.74 -14.30
N ALA A 259 -27.16 12.31 -13.49
CA ALA A 259 -25.90 11.71 -13.08
C ALA A 259 -25.68 11.88 -11.57
N GLY A 260 -25.11 10.87 -10.92
CA GLY A 260 -24.74 10.92 -9.52
C GLY A 260 -23.23 11.08 -9.31
N TYR A 261 -22.88 11.48 -8.12
CA TYR A 261 -21.52 11.48 -7.60
C TYR A 261 -21.38 10.46 -6.47
N ALA A 262 -20.27 9.75 -6.39
CA ALA A 262 -19.94 8.98 -5.21
C ALA A 262 -18.42 8.99 -4.96
N LYS A 263 -18.02 8.77 -3.71
CA LYS A 263 -16.63 8.65 -3.28
C LYS A 263 -16.37 7.21 -2.82
N PHE A 264 -15.43 6.55 -3.47
CA PHE A 264 -14.98 5.23 -3.06
C PHE A 264 -14.01 5.34 -1.89
N GLU A 265 -14.32 4.66 -0.80
CA GLU A 265 -13.52 4.68 0.42
C GLU A 265 -13.33 3.27 0.98
N THR A 266 -12.18 3.04 1.60
CA THR A 266 -11.92 1.85 2.41
C THR A 266 -11.89 2.23 3.89
N PHE A 267 -11.36 3.41 4.20
CA PHE A 267 -11.26 3.98 5.54
C PHE A 267 -11.81 5.40 5.58
N PRO A 268 -12.35 5.85 6.74
CA PRO A 268 -12.63 5.04 7.93
C PRO A 268 -13.73 4.03 7.65
N ILE A 269 -13.76 2.92 8.38
CA ILE A 269 -14.84 1.93 8.25
C ILE A 269 -16.07 2.43 9.01
N TRP A 270 -17.17 2.59 8.30
CA TRP A 270 -18.37 3.29 8.78
C TRP A 270 -19.11 2.63 9.92
N ASN A 271 -19.23 1.30 9.86
CA ASN A 271 -20.10 0.50 10.70
C ASN A 271 -19.38 -0.21 11.87
N ILE A 272 -18.16 0.23 12.18
CA ILE A 272 -17.45 -0.19 13.40
C ILE A 272 -17.32 1.01 14.36
N PRO A 273 -17.06 0.79 15.66
CA PRO A 273 -16.95 1.89 16.63
C PRO A 273 -15.90 2.93 16.26
N LEU A 274 -16.13 4.21 16.59
CA LEU A 274 -15.21 5.31 16.35
C LEU A 274 -13.78 5.01 16.84
N LYS A 275 -13.67 4.47 18.06
CA LYS A 275 -12.38 4.10 18.68
C LYS A 275 -11.93 2.68 18.36
N HIS A 276 -12.43 2.09 17.29
CA HIS A 276 -11.98 0.77 16.87
C HIS A 276 -10.52 0.86 16.37
N PRO A 277 -9.62 -0.06 16.77
CA PRO A 277 -8.20 0.00 16.38
C PRO A 277 -7.99 0.15 14.87
N VAL A 278 -8.83 -0.45 14.01
CA VAL A 278 -8.75 -0.33 12.55
C VAL A 278 -8.91 1.14 12.10
N ASN A 279 -9.90 1.87 12.62
CA ASN A 279 -10.10 3.27 12.30
C ASN A 279 -8.99 4.14 12.87
N LEU A 280 -8.56 3.86 14.10
CA LEU A 280 -7.44 4.57 14.75
C LEU A 280 -6.09 4.30 14.08
N ALA A 281 -5.87 3.12 13.50
CA ALA A 281 -4.66 2.83 12.74
C ALA A 281 -4.55 3.67 11.46
N TYR A 282 -5.69 3.99 10.84
CA TYR A 282 -5.72 4.90 9.70
C TYR A 282 -5.46 6.36 10.13
N GLU A 283 -6.06 6.79 11.24
CA GLU A 283 -5.80 8.12 11.83
C GLU A 283 -4.30 8.27 12.20
N ALA A 284 -3.68 7.22 12.76
CA ALA A 284 -2.24 7.19 13.01
C ALA A 284 -1.42 7.24 11.71
N ALA A 285 -1.92 6.68 10.61
CA ALA A 285 -1.24 6.70 9.31
C ALA A 285 -1.33 8.06 8.60
N THR A 286 -2.27 8.91 8.99
CA THR A 286 -2.54 10.24 8.43
C THR A 286 -2.33 11.36 9.47
N ALA A 287 -1.57 11.07 10.52
CA ALA A 287 -1.34 12.01 11.63
C ALA A 287 -0.69 13.34 11.21
N ASP A 288 0.05 13.34 10.09
CA ASP A 288 0.66 14.50 9.46
C ASP A 288 -0.33 15.34 8.62
N LEU A 289 -1.49 14.79 8.27
CA LEU A 289 -2.53 15.44 7.47
C LEU A 289 -3.66 16.04 8.30
N ASP A 290 -3.62 15.90 9.61
CA ASP A 290 -4.67 16.32 10.55
C ASP A 290 -6.03 15.63 10.33
N ASP A 291 -6.04 14.48 9.68
CA ASP A 291 -7.25 13.65 9.54
C ASP A 291 -7.62 13.05 10.89
N VAL A 292 -8.87 13.27 11.31
CA VAL A 292 -9.43 12.74 12.55
C VAL A 292 -10.77 12.08 12.23
N ASN A 293 -10.97 10.89 12.77
CA ASN A 293 -12.25 10.20 12.66
C ASN A 293 -13.29 10.85 13.59
N MET A 294 -14.49 11.01 13.09
CA MET A 294 -15.61 11.54 13.86
C MET A 294 -16.94 10.85 13.51
N ILE A 295 -17.91 10.95 14.39
CA ILE A 295 -19.25 10.55 14.06
C ILE A 295 -19.83 11.55 13.05
N ASP A 296 -20.40 11.02 11.95
CA ASP A 296 -21.09 11.82 10.95
C ASP A 296 -22.40 12.42 11.55
N PRO A 297 -22.42 13.73 11.86
CA PRO A 297 -23.60 14.34 12.50
C PRO A 297 -24.78 14.44 11.53
N PHE A 298 -24.51 14.61 10.24
CA PHE A 298 -25.55 14.69 9.21
C PHE A 298 -26.25 13.35 9.00
N HIS A 299 -25.49 12.24 9.03
CA HIS A 299 -26.06 10.91 8.90
C HIS A 299 -26.88 10.52 10.13
N LEU A 300 -26.38 10.91 11.31
CA LEU A 300 -27.13 10.71 12.56
C LEU A 300 -28.44 11.49 12.57
N GLU A 301 -28.42 12.76 12.14
CA GLU A 301 -29.61 13.59 12.06
C GLU A 301 -30.60 13.08 11.02
N ALA A 302 -30.12 12.71 9.82
CA ALA A 302 -30.97 12.30 8.71
C ALA A 302 -31.61 10.92 8.90
N TYR A 303 -30.91 9.98 9.58
CA TYR A 303 -31.30 8.56 9.62
C TYR A 303 -31.34 7.94 11.01
N GLY A 304 -30.95 8.66 12.06
CA GLY A 304 -30.82 8.12 13.41
C GLY A 304 -29.74 7.01 13.54
N LYS A 305 -28.80 6.94 12.60
CA LYS A 305 -27.75 5.92 12.54
C LYS A 305 -26.37 6.55 12.73
N THR A 306 -25.58 5.92 13.60
CA THR A 306 -24.20 6.32 13.84
C THR A 306 -23.29 5.73 12.75
N THR A 307 -22.52 6.59 12.09
CA THR A 307 -21.47 6.20 11.14
C THR A 307 -20.19 6.99 11.42
N VAL A 308 -19.05 6.41 11.10
CA VAL A 308 -17.75 7.07 11.27
C VAL A 308 -17.30 7.66 9.94
N ASN A 309 -16.84 8.91 9.95
CA ASN A 309 -16.35 9.58 8.76
C ASN A 309 -15.13 10.46 9.11
N TYR A 310 -14.46 11.06 8.12
CA TYR A 310 -13.40 12.03 8.38
C TYR A 310 -13.96 13.41 8.69
N ASN A 311 -13.25 14.13 9.56
CA ASN A 311 -13.51 15.55 9.79
C ASN A 311 -13.58 16.35 8.48
N ARG A 312 -12.63 16.15 7.55
CA ARG A 312 -12.61 16.85 6.25
C ARG A 312 -13.86 16.61 5.40
N ASP A 313 -14.36 15.38 5.37
CA ASP A 313 -15.53 15.05 4.58
C ASP A 313 -16.80 15.61 5.24
N VAL A 314 -16.86 15.59 6.57
CA VAL A 314 -17.95 16.19 7.34
C VAL A 314 -17.96 17.72 7.18
N GLU A 315 -16.80 18.38 7.27
CA GLU A 315 -16.66 19.83 7.11
C GLU A 315 -16.94 20.30 5.68
N ALA A 316 -16.53 19.50 4.68
CA ALA A 316 -16.77 19.82 3.27
C ALA A 316 -18.20 19.55 2.81
N PHE A 317 -18.94 18.69 3.52
CA PHE A 317 -20.27 18.24 3.09
C PHE A 317 -21.25 19.36 2.81
N PRO A 318 -21.44 20.42 3.65
CA PRO A 318 -22.39 21.48 3.37
C PRO A 318 -22.12 22.20 2.04
N ILE A 319 -20.85 22.35 1.68
CA ILE A 319 -20.44 22.99 0.42
C ILE A 319 -20.80 22.07 -0.76
N VAL A 320 -20.43 20.80 -0.67
CA VAL A 320 -20.69 19.80 -1.74
C VAL A 320 -22.20 19.59 -1.90
N GLN A 321 -22.96 19.53 -0.80
CA GLN A 321 -24.41 19.45 -0.82
C GLN A 321 -25.04 20.66 -1.54
N ASN A 322 -24.57 21.89 -1.23
CA ASN A 322 -25.05 23.09 -1.91
C ASN A 322 -24.75 23.06 -3.41
N ILE A 323 -23.54 22.66 -3.81
CA ILE A 323 -23.17 22.56 -5.23
C ILE A 323 -24.07 21.53 -5.93
N LEU A 324 -24.21 20.32 -5.39
CA LEU A 324 -25.05 19.28 -5.95
C LEU A 324 -26.52 19.66 -5.95
N GLY A 325 -27.04 20.26 -4.87
CA GLY A 325 -28.41 20.77 -4.81
C GLY A 325 -28.68 21.87 -5.83
N ARG A 326 -27.67 22.71 -6.13
CA ARG A 326 -27.79 23.74 -7.19
C ARG A 326 -27.80 23.15 -8.60
N ILE A 327 -26.95 22.11 -8.83
CA ILE A 327 -26.89 21.42 -10.13
C ILE A 327 -28.16 20.61 -10.39
N THR A 328 -28.61 19.85 -9.39
CA THR A 328 -29.72 18.89 -9.54
C THR A 328 -31.10 19.51 -9.33
N GLY A 329 -31.19 20.65 -8.68
CA GLY A 329 -32.45 21.26 -8.20
C GLY A 329 -33.02 20.58 -6.95
N ASP A 330 -32.34 19.58 -6.38
CA ASP A 330 -32.75 18.82 -5.21
C ASP A 330 -31.73 18.95 -4.09
N LYS A 331 -32.08 19.66 -3.00
CA LYS A 331 -31.22 19.86 -1.83
C LYS A 331 -31.08 18.59 -0.98
N GLU A 332 -32.02 17.64 -1.11
CA GLU A 332 -32.03 16.36 -0.40
C GLU A 332 -31.37 15.25 -1.23
N PHE A 333 -30.76 15.58 -2.35
CA PHE A 333 -30.08 14.63 -3.24
C PHE A 333 -29.05 13.78 -2.50
N TYR A 334 -28.29 14.41 -1.57
CA TYR A 334 -27.51 13.75 -0.53
C TYR A 334 -27.78 14.41 0.80
N ARG A 335 -27.99 13.60 1.84
CA ARG A 335 -28.32 14.08 3.19
C ARG A 335 -27.14 13.99 4.16
N SER A 336 -26.08 13.30 3.77
CA SER A 336 -24.87 13.15 4.59
C SER A 336 -23.65 12.84 3.72
N PRO A 337 -22.39 13.07 4.20
CA PRO A 337 -21.19 12.58 3.54
C PRO A 337 -21.20 11.05 3.37
N THR A 338 -21.76 10.30 4.32
CA THR A 338 -21.95 8.84 4.21
C THR A 338 -22.82 8.45 3.01
N ASP A 339 -23.84 9.24 2.67
CA ASP A 339 -24.67 8.99 1.47
C ASP A 339 -23.89 9.12 0.18
N MET A 340 -22.88 9.99 0.15
CA MET A 340 -22.02 10.17 -1.02
C MET A 340 -20.96 9.08 -1.14
N GLY A 341 -20.57 8.44 -0.04
CA GLY A 341 -19.52 7.45 -0.02
C GLY A 341 -19.97 6.05 -0.45
N VAL A 342 -19.03 5.21 -0.87
CA VAL A 342 -19.20 3.76 -1.06
C VAL A 342 -18.14 3.07 -0.21
N ASN A 343 -18.54 2.46 0.90
CA ASN A 343 -17.63 1.78 1.84
C ASN A 343 -18.34 0.58 2.48
N MET A 344 -18.03 -0.61 2.00
CA MET A 344 -18.58 -1.87 2.48
C MET A 344 -17.56 -2.70 3.27
N ALA A 345 -16.39 -2.14 3.62
CA ALA A 345 -15.30 -2.88 4.25
C ALA A 345 -15.71 -3.53 5.58
N GLY A 346 -16.47 -2.84 6.42
CA GLY A 346 -16.88 -3.39 7.70
C GLY A 346 -17.82 -4.59 7.63
N TYR A 347 -18.51 -4.79 6.50
CA TYR A 347 -19.36 -5.96 6.29
C TYR A 347 -18.57 -7.23 5.92
N ALA A 348 -17.30 -7.08 5.60
CA ALA A 348 -16.38 -8.17 5.25
C ALA A 348 -15.46 -8.57 6.41
N ILE A 349 -15.53 -7.91 7.56
CA ILE A 349 -14.84 -8.33 8.79
C ILE A 349 -15.66 -9.48 9.40
N PHE A 350 -15.03 -10.66 9.51
CA PHE A 350 -15.66 -11.84 10.13
C PHE A 350 -14.96 -12.28 11.43
N ASP A 351 -13.72 -11.82 11.68
CA ASP A 351 -13.01 -12.03 12.95
C ASP A 351 -12.46 -10.68 13.43
N ASP A 352 -13.20 -10.07 14.37
CA ASP A 352 -12.91 -8.76 14.92
C ASP A 352 -11.62 -8.75 15.77
N GLU A 353 -11.31 -9.85 16.47
CA GLU A 353 -10.12 -9.95 17.30
C GLU A 353 -8.83 -9.92 16.45
N VAL A 354 -8.83 -10.65 15.34
CA VAL A 354 -7.72 -10.67 14.39
C VAL A 354 -7.46 -9.30 13.81
N VAL A 355 -8.50 -8.58 13.37
CA VAL A 355 -8.31 -7.24 12.78
C VAL A 355 -7.92 -6.20 13.82
N ARG A 356 -8.42 -6.29 15.07
CA ARG A 356 -7.99 -5.44 16.19
C ARG A 356 -6.51 -5.60 16.48
N LYS A 357 -6.05 -6.84 16.61
CA LYS A 357 -4.63 -7.13 16.84
C LYS A 357 -3.75 -6.59 15.72
N ALA A 358 -4.10 -6.86 14.47
CA ALA A 358 -3.34 -6.40 13.31
C ALA A 358 -3.28 -4.86 13.22
N ALA A 359 -4.39 -4.18 13.51
CA ALA A 359 -4.47 -2.73 13.53
C ALA A 359 -3.64 -2.11 14.66
N THR A 360 -3.65 -2.71 15.85
CA THR A 360 -2.81 -2.28 16.99
C THR A 360 -1.32 -2.41 16.64
N GLU A 361 -0.93 -3.51 16.00
CA GLU A 361 0.45 -3.68 15.49
C GLU A 361 0.83 -2.62 14.45
N GLU A 362 -0.11 -2.19 13.58
CA GLU A 362 0.15 -1.08 12.65
C GLU A 362 0.32 0.25 13.39
N ILE A 363 -0.45 0.53 14.44
CA ILE A 363 -0.29 1.72 15.28
C ILE A 363 1.12 1.74 15.90
N PHE A 364 1.61 0.63 16.42
CA PHE A 364 2.99 0.54 16.95
C PHE A 364 4.03 0.82 15.86
N ARG A 365 3.84 0.29 14.65
CA ARG A 365 4.75 0.58 13.53
C ARG A 365 4.74 2.07 13.16
N ARG A 366 3.58 2.73 13.18
CA ARG A 366 3.46 4.17 12.94
C ARG A 366 4.14 4.99 14.02
N TYR A 367 3.97 4.61 15.28
CA TYR A 367 4.66 5.25 16.41
C TYR A 367 6.19 5.22 16.24
N TYR A 368 6.77 4.05 16.04
CA TYR A 368 8.23 3.94 15.86
C TYR A 368 8.74 4.66 14.61
N THR A 369 7.96 4.65 13.54
CA THR A 369 8.32 5.40 12.32
C THR A 369 8.31 6.90 12.60
N ALA A 370 7.24 7.43 13.18
CA ALA A 370 7.13 8.85 13.52
C ALA A 370 8.23 9.28 14.53
N ALA A 371 8.51 8.48 15.54
CA ALA A 371 9.58 8.76 16.51
C ALA A 371 10.96 8.85 15.83
N CYS A 372 11.25 7.95 14.88
CA CYS A 372 12.48 8.01 14.08
C CYS A 372 12.50 9.24 13.15
N ASP A 373 11.38 9.57 12.51
CA ASP A 373 11.27 10.70 11.59
C ASP A 373 11.38 12.04 12.33
N VAL A 374 10.80 12.18 13.52
CA VAL A 374 11.02 13.33 14.42
C VAL A 374 12.49 13.44 14.81
N LYS A 375 13.13 12.33 15.19
CA LYS A 375 14.54 12.30 15.52
C LYS A 375 15.46 12.73 14.38
N GLN A 376 15.02 12.48 13.14
CA GLN A 376 15.73 12.87 11.91
C GLN A 376 15.32 14.27 11.40
N GLY A 377 14.40 14.96 12.04
CA GLY A 377 13.87 16.25 11.59
C GLY A 377 12.98 16.18 10.35
N LYS A 378 12.42 14.99 10.03
CA LYS A 378 11.54 14.74 8.87
C LYS A 378 10.06 14.91 9.20
N ALA A 379 9.70 14.79 10.46
CA ALA A 379 8.34 14.93 10.98
C ALA A 379 8.31 15.87 12.18
N THR A 380 7.10 16.30 12.58
CA THR A 380 6.88 17.19 13.72
C THR A 380 6.59 16.41 15.00
N GLU A 381 6.94 16.95 16.15
CA GLU A 381 6.55 16.43 17.48
C GLU A 381 5.00 16.29 17.58
N ALA A 382 4.24 17.20 16.96
CA ALA A 382 2.79 17.15 16.97
C ALA A 382 2.23 15.87 16.34
N SER A 383 2.82 15.41 15.24
CA SER A 383 2.43 14.14 14.59
C SER A 383 2.68 12.94 15.49
N LEU A 384 3.81 12.93 16.21
CA LEU A 384 4.14 11.88 17.18
C LEU A 384 3.16 11.88 18.35
N HIS A 385 2.87 13.05 18.95
CA HIS A 385 1.93 13.17 20.06
C HIS A 385 0.50 12.72 19.69
N LYS A 386 0.07 12.90 18.46
CA LYS A 386 -1.22 12.35 18.00
C LYS A 386 -1.24 10.82 18.08
N ILE A 387 -0.18 10.17 17.63
CA ILE A 387 -0.08 8.71 17.68
C ILE A 387 0.00 8.22 19.14
N GLU A 388 0.73 8.92 20.01
CA GLU A 388 0.78 8.64 21.44
C GLU A 388 -0.62 8.75 22.09
N ASN A 389 -1.39 9.78 21.75
CA ASN A 389 -2.77 9.93 22.22
C ASN A 389 -3.68 8.78 21.74
N ILE A 390 -3.49 8.32 20.50
CA ILE A 390 -4.20 7.14 19.98
C ILE A 390 -3.85 5.90 20.80
N MET A 391 -2.58 5.68 21.10
CA MET A 391 -2.13 4.55 21.93
C MET A 391 -2.71 4.63 23.35
N GLN A 392 -2.76 5.82 23.95
CA GLN A 392 -3.42 6.03 25.25
C GLN A 392 -4.92 5.72 25.21
N GLN A 393 -5.62 6.11 24.14
CA GLN A 393 -7.06 5.80 23.97
C GLN A 393 -7.33 4.29 23.90
N LEU A 394 -6.36 3.51 23.42
CA LEU A 394 -6.43 2.05 23.31
C LEU A 394 -5.88 1.34 24.55
N ASP A 395 -5.32 2.07 25.51
CA ASP A 395 -4.61 1.54 26.69
C ASP A 395 -3.48 0.56 26.30
N VAL A 396 -2.68 0.94 25.28
CA VAL A 396 -1.57 0.13 24.78
C VAL A 396 -0.24 0.88 24.85
N ASN A 397 0.85 0.12 25.00
CA ASN A 397 2.21 0.63 25.01
C ASN A 397 3.00 0.00 23.84
N ALA A 398 3.82 0.79 23.14
CA ALA A 398 4.64 0.32 22.04
C ALA A 398 5.64 -0.79 22.44
N GLU A 399 6.07 -0.82 23.70
CA GLU A 399 6.93 -1.89 24.23
C GLU A 399 6.21 -3.24 24.33
N SER A 400 4.86 -3.28 24.33
CA SER A 400 4.09 -4.52 24.31
C SER A 400 4.15 -5.25 22.96
N ARG A 401 4.70 -4.64 21.92
CA ARG A 401 5.00 -5.33 20.66
C ARG A 401 6.02 -6.44 20.93
N ALA A 402 5.67 -7.68 20.56
CA ALA A 402 6.36 -8.91 20.98
C ALA A 402 7.89 -8.90 20.78
N VAL A 403 8.37 -8.26 19.72
CA VAL A 403 9.80 -8.21 19.34
C VAL A 403 10.60 -7.10 20.07
N VAL A 404 9.94 -6.14 20.73
CA VAL A 404 10.61 -4.98 21.34
C VAL A 404 11.35 -5.38 22.61
N ALA A 405 10.65 -5.95 23.58
CA ALA A 405 11.24 -6.33 24.86
C ALA A 405 12.42 -7.31 24.72
N PRO A 406 12.36 -8.36 23.85
CA PRO A 406 13.51 -9.25 23.62
C PRO A 406 14.71 -8.56 22.97
N ALA A 407 14.49 -7.63 22.02
CA ALA A 407 15.57 -6.85 21.41
C ALA A 407 16.28 -5.97 22.45
N LEU A 408 15.51 -5.23 23.27
CA LEU A 408 16.03 -4.39 24.35
C LEU A 408 16.73 -5.22 25.43
N ALA A 409 16.19 -6.38 25.82
CA ALA A 409 16.81 -7.28 26.77
C ALA A 409 18.18 -7.78 26.25
N LYS A 410 18.25 -8.17 24.97
CA LYS A 410 19.49 -8.59 24.32
C LYS A 410 20.53 -7.48 24.29
N MET A 411 20.12 -6.25 23.99
CA MET A 411 20.99 -5.07 24.03
C MET A 411 21.54 -4.83 25.44
N ARG A 412 20.67 -4.86 26.46
CA ARG A 412 21.11 -4.68 27.89
C ARG A 412 22.08 -5.77 28.32
N GLN A 413 21.83 -7.03 27.96
CA GLN A 413 22.68 -8.18 28.32
C GLN A 413 24.06 -8.10 27.68
N THR A 414 24.17 -7.58 26.45
CA THR A 414 25.41 -7.65 25.67
C THR A 414 26.12 -6.30 25.56
N GLU A 415 25.47 -5.22 25.98
CA GLU A 415 25.92 -3.82 25.81
C GLU A 415 26.21 -3.45 24.36
N GLN A 416 25.62 -4.22 23.41
CA GLN A 416 25.74 -4.03 21.96
C GLN A 416 24.38 -3.81 21.35
N PRO A 417 24.29 -3.04 20.24
CA PRO A 417 23.06 -2.96 19.45
C PRO A 417 22.52 -4.35 19.13
N ALA A 418 21.21 -4.52 19.24
CA ALA A 418 20.56 -5.80 19.05
C ALA A 418 19.30 -5.67 18.19
N ALA A 419 18.83 -6.79 17.68
CA ALA A 419 17.55 -6.88 16.99
C ALA A 419 16.86 -8.20 17.33
N ALA A 420 15.55 -8.25 17.13
CA ALA A 420 14.72 -9.43 17.32
C ALA A 420 13.77 -9.62 16.13
N ILE A 421 13.50 -10.86 15.76
CA ILE A 421 12.49 -11.26 14.77
C ILE A 421 11.55 -12.27 15.42
N GLU A 422 10.24 -12.07 15.28
CA GLU A 422 9.23 -13.08 15.60
C GLU A 422 9.04 -13.98 14.39
N LEU A 423 9.32 -15.27 14.57
CA LEU A 423 9.18 -16.28 13.54
C LEU A 423 7.68 -16.66 13.36
N PRO A 424 7.32 -17.30 12.22
CA PRO A 424 5.94 -17.69 11.95
C PRO A 424 5.34 -18.65 13.00
N ASP A 425 6.16 -19.37 13.74
CA ASP A 425 5.75 -20.27 14.82
C ASP A 425 5.65 -19.59 16.20
N GLY A 426 5.83 -18.25 16.25
CA GLY A 426 5.77 -17.44 17.47
C GLY A 426 7.07 -17.41 18.28
N ARG A 427 8.12 -18.13 17.88
CA ARG A 427 9.43 -18.03 18.53
C ARG A 427 10.08 -16.70 18.19
N ILE A 428 10.71 -16.08 19.19
CA ILE A 428 11.47 -14.85 18.99
C ILE A 428 12.96 -15.16 18.95
N VAL A 429 13.61 -14.78 17.87
CA VAL A 429 15.03 -14.94 17.64
C VAL A 429 15.72 -13.59 17.74
N THR A 430 16.82 -13.51 18.48
CA THR A 430 17.60 -12.29 18.66
C THR A 430 18.99 -12.41 18.04
N GLY A 431 19.55 -11.26 17.66
CA GLY A 431 20.94 -11.10 17.26
C GLY A 431 21.52 -9.81 17.82
N LYS A 432 22.84 -9.78 18.01
CA LYS A 432 23.58 -8.59 18.45
C LYS A 432 24.58 -8.16 17.38
N ALA A 433 24.96 -6.90 17.40
CA ALA A 433 26.07 -6.41 16.61
C ALA A 433 27.39 -7.00 17.08
N SER A 434 28.33 -7.14 16.16
CA SER A 434 29.71 -7.54 16.40
C SER A 434 30.64 -6.74 15.48
N ASP A 435 31.96 -6.93 15.63
CA ASP A 435 32.95 -6.31 14.73
C ASP A 435 32.81 -6.82 13.28
N LEU A 436 32.16 -7.98 13.10
CA LEU A 436 31.99 -8.60 11.78
C LEU A 436 30.67 -8.20 11.10
N MET A 437 29.55 -8.15 11.83
CA MET A 437 28.24 -7.94 11.20
C MET A 437 27.26 -7.14 12.06
N SER A 438 26.29 -6.48 11.40
CA SER A 438 25.25 -5.73 12.06
C SER A 438 24.30 -6.62 12.87
N ALA A 439 23.61 -6.03 13.85
CA ALA A 439 22.60 -6.76 14.63
C ALA A 439 21.53 -7.40 13.75
N CYS A 440 21.09 -6.69 12.72
CA CYS A 440 20.08 -7.21 11.79
C CYS A 440 20.60 -8.36 10.95
N SER A 441 21.85 -8.29 10.47
CA SER A 441 22.50 -9.38 9.75
C SER A 441 22.58 -10.65 10.59
N ALA A 442 23.03 -10.51 11.85
CA ALA A 442 23.11 -11.61 12.80
C ALA A 442 21.72 -12.21 13.09
N THR A 443 20.70 -11.33 13.28
CA THR A 443 19.33 -11.79 13.58
C THR A 443 18.73 -12.55 12.39
N VAL A 444 18.93 -12.09 11.15
CA VAL A 444 18.47 -12.79 9.94
C VAL A 444 19.11 -14.19 9.86
N LEU A 445 20.44 -14.30 10.00
CA LEU A 445 21.11 -15.63 9.98
C LEU A 445 20.63 -16.54 11.09
N ASN A 446 20.48 -16.02 12.33
CA ASN A 446 19.97 -16.80 13.45
C ASN A 446 18.53 -17.27 13.20
N SER A 447 17.69 -16.42 12.59
CA SER A 447 16.31 -16.76 12.22
C SER A 447 16.28 -17.89 11.19
N LEU A 448 17.15 -17.86 10.18
CA LEU A 448 17.26 -18.92 9.18
C LEU A 448 17.72 -20.26 9.82
N LYS A 449 18.67 -20.21 10.77
CA LYS A 449 19.07 -21.40 11.55
C LYS A 449 17.88 -21.95 12.34
N ALA A 450 17.16 -21.09 13.06
CA ALA A 450 16.03 -21.48 13.90
C ALA A 450 14.89 -22.11 13.05
N LEU A 451 14.59 -21.51 11.87
CA LEU A 451 13.58 -22.03 10.94
C LEU A 451 13.93 -23.38 10.35
N THR A 452 15.22 -23.65 10.15
CA THR A 452 15.70 -24.87 9.49
C THR A 452 16.22 -25.94 10.44
N GLY A 453 16.23 -25.64 11.76
CA GLY A 453 16.77 -26.57 12.77
C GLY A 453 18.28 -26.75 12.69
N ILE A 454 19.01 -25.77 12.16
CA ILE A 454 20.47 -25.78 12.10
C ILE A 454 21.00 -25.31 13.46
N GLN A 455 21.97 -26.04 14.02
CA GLN A 455 22.60 -25.70 15.31
C GLN A 455 23.35 -24.37 15.22
N ASP A 456 23.35 -23.60 16.31
CA ASP A 456 24.00 -22.28 16.39
C ASP A 456 25.51 -22.33 16.11
N SER A 457 26.18 -23.41 16.45
CA SER A 457 27.62 -23.62 16.22
C SER A 457 27.98 -23.77 14.74
N VAL A 458 27.03 -24.06 13.86
CA VAL A 458 27.28 -24.23 12.42
C VAL A 458 27.39 -22.89 11.74
N LEU A 459 28.49 -22.64 11.05
CA LEU A 459 28.68 -21.45 10.23
C LEU A 459 27.89 -21.61 8.91
N LEU A 460 26.98 -20.69 8.64
CA LEU A 460 26.25 -20.62 7.34
C LEU A 460 27.11 -20.05 6.21
N ILE A 461 28.06 -19.19 6.58
CA ILE A 461 28.99 -18.54 5.66
C ILE A 461 30.39 -18.74 6.23
N ARG A 462 31.27 -19.34 5.41
CA ARG A 462 32.65 -19.57 5.84
C ARG A 462 33.50 -18.29 5.77
N PRO A 463 34.55 -18.17 6.58
CA PRO A 463 35.47 -17.04 6.55
C PRO A 463 36.04 -16.76 5.14
N GLU A 464 36.34 -17.84 4.37
CA GLU A 464 36.90 -17.74 3.01
C GLU A 464 35.94 -17.05 2.01
N VAL A 465 34.64 -17.02 2.31
CA VAL A 465 33.62 -16.30 1.53
C VAL A 465 33.47 -14.86 2.02
N LEU A 466 33.60 -14.63 3.34
CA LEU A 466 33.43 -13.29 3.92
C LEU A 466 34.65 -12.39 3.68
N GLU A 467 35.85 -12.93 3.69
CA GLU A 467 37.08 -12.17 3.52
C GLU A 467 37.14 -11.40 2.18
N PRO A 468 36.85 -12.02 1.01
CA PRO A 468 36.78 -11.27 -0.26
C PRO A 468 35.70 -10.16 -0.28
N ILE A 469 34.55 -10.37 0.38
CA ILE A 469 33.49 -9.36 0.50
C ILE A 469 33.98 -8.18 1.32
N LEU A 470 34.67 -8.44 2.45
CA LEU A 470 35.25 -7.40 3.28
C LEU A 470 36.32 -6.60 2.56
N ARG A 471 37.22 -7.29 1.83
CA ARG A 471 38.26 -6.65 1.02
C ARG A 471 37.65 -5.77 -0.09
N LEU A 472 36.66 -6.28 -0.83
CA LEU A 472 35.94 -5.48 -1.80
C LEU A 472 35.37 -4.21 -1.16
N LYS A 473 34.73 -4.34 0.00
CA LYS A 473 34.08 -3.24 0.71
C LYS A 473 35.05 -2.18 1.21
N ILE A 474 36.19 -2.61 1.78
CA ILE A 474 37.16 -1.71 2.41
C ILE A 474 38.16 -1.19 1.36
N ASP A 475 38.82 -2.12 0.64
CA ASP A 475 40.00 -1.78 -0.17
C ASP A 475 39.59 -1.14 -1.51
N TYR A 476 38.45 -1.56 -2.10
CA TYR A 476 38.03 -1.10 -3.44
C TYR A 476 36.89 -0.09 -3.38
N LEU A 477 35.91 -0.26 -2.47
CA LEU A 477 34.75 0.64 -2.35
C LEU A 477 34.97 1.75 -1.31
N GLY A 478 36.08 1.73 -0.57
CA GLY A 478 36.43 2.78 0.38
C GLY A 478 35.52 2.87 1.60
N SER A 479 34.87 1.79 1.99
CA SER A 479 34.04 1.76 3.20
C SER A 479 34.90 1.99 4.45
N ARG A 480 34.45 2.89 5.33
CA ARG A 480 35.10 3.11 6.62
C ARG A 480 34.74 2.06 7.67
N SER A 481 33.77 1.21 7.41
CA SER A 481 33.26 0.19 8.34
C SER A 481 33.49 -1.20 7.77
N SER A 482 34.09 -2.09 8.58
CA SER A 482 34.22 -3.52 8.31
C SER A 482 32.93 -4.31 8.60
N VAL A 483 31.92 -3.68 9.21
CA VAL A 483 30.68 -4.35 9.60
C VAL A 483 29.88 -4.72 8.35
N LEU A 484 29.60 -6.01 8.18
CA LEU A 484 28.77 -6.55 7.10
C LEU A 484 27.30 -6.21 7.34
N LYS A 485 26.67 -5.59 6.34
CA LYS A 485 25.26 -5.27 6.32
C LYS A 485 24.43 -6.48 5.83
N VAL A 486 23.10 -6.34 5.83
CA VAL A 486 22.20 -7.43 5.47
C VAL A 486 22.42 -7.91 4.04
N ASP A 487 22.64 -7.02 3.09
CA ASP A 487 22.93 -7.35 1.68
C ASP A 487 24.28 -8.06 1.52
N ASP A 488 25.34 -7.61 2.22
CA ASP A 488 26.65 -8.28 2.24
C ASP A 488 26.52 -9.75 2.71
N VAL A 489 25.77 -9.95 3.79
CA VAL A 489 25.56 -11.28 4.41
C VAL A 489 24.70 -12.18 3.53
N LEU A 490 23.66 -11.64 2.89
CA LEU A 490 22.83 -12.39 1.95
C LEU A 490 23.62 -12.79 0.69
N ALA A 491 24.50 -11.93 0.19
CA ALA A 491 25.40 -12.27 -0.91
C ALA A 491 26.36 -13.39 -0.51
N GLY A 492 26.97 -13.30 0.68
CA GLY A 492 27.83 -14.35 1.23
C GLY A 492 27.08 -15.69 1.41
N LEU A 493 25.84 -15.64 1.90
CA LEU A 493 24.98 -16.83 2.03
C LEU A 493 24.68 -17.45 0.66
N ALA A 494 24.38 -16.64 -0.35
CA ALA A 494 24.10 -17.11 -1.71
C ALA A 494 25.33 -17.81 -2.34
N VAL A 495 26.52 -17.25 -2.16
CA VAL A 495 27.77 -17.88 -2.61
C VAL A 495 28.02 -19.21 -1.87
N SER A 496 27.84 -19.21 -0.54
CA SER A 496 28.02 -20.43 0.28
C SER A 496 27.01 -21.52 -0.08
N ALA A 497 25.77 -21.14 -0.42
CA ALA A 497 24.71 -22.08 -0.82
C ALA A 497 25.01 -22.85 -2.11
N ALA A 498 25.92 -22.35 -2.95
CA ALA A 498 26.33 -23.05 -4.18
C ALA A 498 27.14 -24.34 -3.91
N THR A 499 27.82 -24.42 -2.76
CA THR A 499 28.71 -25.54 -2.42
C THR A 499 28.36 -26.25 -1.10
N GLU A 500 27.64 -25.55 -0.20
CA GLU A 500 27.36 -26.04 1.16
C GLU A 500 25.85 -26.35 1.32
N PRO A 501 25.48 -27.64 1.48
CA PRO A 501 24.07 -28.01 1.63
C PRO A 501 23.35 -27.35 2.80
N VAL A 502 24.08 -27.06 3.89
CA VAL A 502 23.53 -26.36 5.07
C VAL A 502 23.17 -24.90 4.75
N ALA A 503 24.06 -24.21 4.02
CA ALA A 503 23.80 -22.84 3.57
C ALA A 503 22.64 -22.80 2.54
N ALA A 504 22.59 -23.79 1.63
CA ALA A 504 21.48 -23.93 0.67
C ALA A 504 20.13 -24.12 1.40
N LYS A 505 20.09 -24.96 2.45
CA LYS A 505 18.90 -25.16 3.28
C LYS A 505 18.47 -23.86 3.98
N ALA A 506 19.42 -23.11 4.53
CA ALA A 506 19.14 -21.81 5.17
C ALA A 506 18.63 -20.79 4.15
N MET A 507 19.25 -20.69 2.97
CA MET A 507 18.84 -19.78 1.89
C MET A 507 17.42 -20.08 1.39
N ALA A 508 17.06 -21.37 1.27
CA ALA A 508 15.71 -21.78 0.87
C ALA A 508 14.62 -21.38 1.89
N ALA A 509 15.00 -21.05 3.14
CA ALA A 509 14.08 -20.58 4.17
C ALA A 509 13.85 -19.05 4.15
N LEU A 510 14.56 -18.26 3.32
CA LEU A 510 14.37 -16.81 3.22
C LEU A 510 12.92 -16.38 3.00
N PRO A 511 12.11 -17.04 2.13
CA PRO A 511 10.71 -16.67 1.95
C PRO A 511 9.84 -16.81 3.20
N LEU A 512 10.27 -17.60 4.20
CA LEU A 512 9.56 -17.76 5.47
C LEU A 512 9.70 -16.54 6.40
N LEU A 513 10.61 -15.61 6.10
CA LEU A 513 10.73 -14.34 6.82
C LEU A 513 9.70 -13.30 6.38
N ARG A 514 8.98 -13.55 5.29
CA ARG A 514 7.93 -12.64 4.82
C ARG A 514 6.85 -12.48 5.89
N ASP A 515 6.44 -11.23 6.11
CA ASP A 515 5.44 -10.83 7.10
C ASP A 515 5.84 -11.06 8.57
N CYS A 516 7.08 -11.48 8.85
CA CYS A 516 7.61 -11.52 10.20
C CYS A 516 7.85 -10.11 10.74
N ASP A 517 7.53 -9.90 12.02
CA ASP A 517 7.80 -8.66 12.72
C ASP A 517 9.25 -8.62 13.20
N MET A 518 9.89 -7.45 13.02
CA MET A 518 11.28 -7.21 13.44
C MET A 518 11.40 -5.89 14.18
N HIS A 519 12.25 -5.87 15.22
CA HIS A 519 12.62 -4.65 15.92
C HIS A 519 14.14 -4.53 16.07
N SER A 520 14.66 -3.31 15.83
CA SER A 520 16.06 -2.94 16.03
C SER A 520 16.20 -1.92 17.16
N THR A 521 17.18 -2.08 18.04
CA THR A 521 17.43 -1.16 19.15
C THR A 521 18.11 0.16 18.72
N GLN A 522 18.29 0.37 17.45
CA GLN A 522 18.79 1.61 16.84
C GLN A 522 18.24 1.78 15.42
N MET A 523 18.31 3.01 14.91
CA MET A 523 17.96 3.30 13.52
C MET A 523 18.90 2.58 12.56
N LEU A 524 18.37 2.10 11.44
CA LEU A 524 19.09 1.40 10.39
C LEU A 524 19.41 2.35 9.23
N HIS A 525 20.52 2.08 8.54
CA HIS A 525 20.80 2.71 7.26
C HIS A 525 19.72 2.35 6.21
N SER A 526 19.48 3.26 5.26
CA SER A 526 18.47 3.08 4.21
C SER A 526 18.66 1.80 3.39
N GLY A 527 19.91 1.37 3.17
CA GLY A 527 20.23 0.12 2.47
C GLY A 527 19.72 -1.10 3.23
N ASP A 528 20.04 -1.23 4.54
CA ASP A 528 19.55 -2.34 5.37
C ASP A 528 18.02 -2.34 5.46
N GLN A 529 17.40 -1.15 5.68
CA GLN A 529 15.95 -1.04 5.67
C GLN A 529 15.34 -1.51 4.35
N GLY A 530 15.93 -1.10 3.22
CA GLY A 530 15.49 -1.48 1.88
C GLY A 530 15.56 -2.99 1.67
N THR A 531 16.68 -3.63 2.04
CA THR A 531 16.89 -5.07 1.90
C THR A 531 15.93 -5.88 2.79
N LEU A 532 15.78 -5.50 4.07
CA LEU A 532 14.85 -6.17 4.98
C LEU A 532 13.39 -6.04 4.53
N ARG A 533 12.98 -4.87 4.01
CA ARG A 533 11.64 -4.68 3.42
C ARG A 533 11.42 -5.54 2.16
N LYS A 534 12.45 -5.71 1.32
CA LYS A 534 12.38 -6.60 0.14
C LYS A 534 12.26 -8.07 0.55
N LEU A 535 12.82 -8.48 1.69
CA LEU A 535 12.56 -9.78 2.30
C LEU A 535 11.14 -9.91 2.86
N GLY A 536 10.36 -8.83 2.91
CA GLY A 536 9.00 -8.80 3.42
C GLY A 536 8.90 -8.61 4.94
N LEU A 537 9.99 -8.28 5.64
CA LEU A 537 9.98 -8.04 7.09
C LEU A 537 9.28 -6.71 7.43
N ARG A 538 8.50 -6.72 8.52
CA ARG A 538 7.83 -5.56 9.11
C ARG A 538 8.70 -4.94 10.21
N ILE A 539 9.50 -3.95 9.83
CA ILE A 539 10.58 -3.40 10.68
C ILE A 539 10.08 -2.24 11.51
N THR A 540 10.48 -2.24 12.79
CA THR A 540 10.47 -1.08 13.69
C THR A 540 11.85 -0.84 14.28
N MET A 541 12.11 0.40 14.74
CA MET A 541 13.44 0.79 15.23
C MET A 541 13.30 1.76 16.40
N GLU A 542 14.19 1.66 17.39
CA GLU A 542 14.34 2.72 18.38
C GLU A 542 14.86 4.01 17.71
N PRO A 543 14.40 5.19 18.15
CA PRO A 543 14.83 6.48 17.61
C PRO A 543 16.23 6.87 18.16
N LYS A 544 17.21 5.98 17.97
CA LYS A 544 18.60 6.13 18.42
C LYS A 544 19.54 5.99 17.23
N TYR A 545 20.47 6.92 17.06
CA TYR A 545 21.49 6.82 16.03
C TYR A 545 22.47 5.68 16.30
N PRO A 546 22.99 4.98 15.28
CA PRO A 546 23.89 3.83 15.43
C PRO A 546 25.33 4.16 15.86
N GLY A 547 25.59 5.34 16.38
CA GLY A 547 26.91 5.77 16.85
C GLY A 547 27.01 7.28 16.98
N LYS A 548 28.23 7.78 17.30
CA LYS A 548 28.51 9.22 17.36
C LYS A 548 28.77 9.84 15.96
N ASP A 549 28.71 9.05 14.89
CA ASP A 549 29.01 9.52 13.55
C ASP A 549 27.82 10.31 12.97
N LEU A 550 28.11 11.55 12.58
CA LEU A 550 27.15 12.57 12.12
C LEU A 550 26.54 12.30 10.72
N PHE A 551 26.85 11.18 10.06
CA PHE A 551 26.41 10.90 8.69
C PHE A 551 25.57 9.61 8.64
N PHE A 552 24.26 9.83 8.50
CA PHE A 552 23.26 8.81 8.15
C PHE A 552 23.01 8.80 6.65
#